data_5e11b8fdee2f14d5f79b6bbae97f1e59
#
_entry.id   5e11b8fdee2f14d5f79b6bbae97f1e59
#
_cell.length_a   1.000
_cell.length_b   1.000
_cell.length_c   1.000
_cell.angle_alpha   90.00
_cell.angle_beta   90.00
_cell.angle_gamma   90.00
#
_symmetry.space_group_name_H-M   'P 1'
#
loop_
_entity.id
_entity.type
_entity.pdbx_description
1 polymer ?
#
loop_
_entity_poly.entity_id
_entity_poly.type
_entity_poly.pdbx_seq_one_letter_code
_entity_poly.pdbx_strand_id
1 'polypeptide(L)'
;APATYMGDVENAKKAAEMNLNAMEAEKYDYIVSACPTCTHALRDYVDFFKDDPEMLKKAEELRSKTFDFCKLVSMLGGLPDTGDGVPMKVTYHDSCHLNRYLGVTKEQRELLKATKGVELIEMHDCDKCCGFGGSYSVKFPEMSAPILEEKINNIVASGADVVAVD
;
A
#
# COMPACT_ATOMS: atom_id res chain seq x y z
N ALA A 1 7.61 2.50 9.98
CA ALA A 1 8.22 2.46 8.64
C ALA A 1 9.36 3.48 8.47
N PRO A 2 9.22 4.81 8.72
CA PRO A 2 10.31 5.78 8.45
C PRO A 2 11.63 5.42 9.13
N ALA A 3 11.63 5.09 10.42
CA ALA A 3 12.84 4.74 11.17
C ALA A 3 13.55 3.53 10.55
N THR A 4 12.79 2.50 10.15
CA THR A 4 13.33 1.30 9.49
C THR A 4 14.07 1.66 8.19
N TYR A 5 13.44 2.46 7.33
CA TYR A 5 14.03 2.85 6.05
C TYR A 5 15.20 3.84 6.18
N MET A 6 15.31 4.52 7.32
CA MET A 6 16.46 5.38 7.64
C MET A 6 17.59 4.62 8.32
N GLY A 7 17.44 3.33 8.60
CA GLY A 7 18.42 2.48 9.28
C GLY A 7 18.44 2.64 10.80
N ASP A 8 17.48 3.35 11.37
CA ASP A 8 17.33 3.51 12.83
C ASP A 8 16.57 2.33 13.41
N VAL A 9 17.25 1.18 13.48
CA VAL A 9 16.66 -0.10 13.90
C VAL A 9 16.19 -0.06 15.34
N GLU A 10 16.91 0.64 16.24
CA GLU A 10 16.56 0.71 17.65
C GLU A 10 15.22 1.42 17.86
N ASN A 11 15.03 2.60 17.28
CA ASN A 11 13.77 3.34 17.37
C ASN A 11 12.65 2.65 16.57
N ALA A 12 12.99 1.97 15.48
CA ALA A 12 12.02 1.16 14.74
C ALA A 12 11.47 0.00 15.60
N LYS A 13 12.34 -0.70 16.33
CA LYS A 13 11.95 -1.77 17.26
C LYS A 13 11.09 -1.25 18.42
N LYS A 14 11.48 -0.14 19.05
CA LYS A 14 10.68 0.52 20.11
C LYS A 14 9.27 0.91 19.61
N ALA A 15 9.19 1.50 18.42
CA ALA A 15 7.90 1.84 17.81
C ALA A 15 7.06 0.60 17.50
N ALA A 16 7.68 -0.48 17.03
CA ALA A 16 7.00 -1.75 16.77
C ALA A 16 6.43 -2.34 18.07
N GLU A 17 7.21 -2.35 19.15
CA GLU A 17 6.77 -2.82 20.47
C GLU A 17 5.57 -2.01 20.99
N MET A 18 5.62 -0.69 20.91
CA MET A 18 4.51 0.19 21.27
C MET A 18 3.25 -0.12 20.44
N ASN A 19 3.40 -0.30 19.15
CA ASN A 19 2.27 -0.60 18.26
C ASN A 19 1.69 -1.99 18.54
N LEU A 20 2.50 -3.01 18.75
CA LEU A 20 2.04 -4.37 19.10
C LEU A 20 1.22 -4.36 20.39
N ASN A 21 1.65 -3.62 21.40
CA ASN A 21 0.93 -3.50 22.67
C ASN A 21 -0.34 -2.66 22.55
N ALA A 22 -0.37 -1.65 21.68
CA ALA A 22 -1.53 -0.78 21.50
C ALA A 22 -2.60 -1.38 20.57
N MET A 23 -2.21 -2.16 19.57
CA MET A 23 -3.14 -2.71 18.58
C MET A 23 -3.91 -3.91 19.09
N GLU A 24 -3.38 -4.67 20.07
CA GLU A 24 -4.04 -5.84 20.67
C GLU A 24 -4.70 -6.73 19.61
N ALA A 25 -3.89 -7.17 18.63
CA ALA A 25 -4.37 -7.85 17.42
C ALA A 25 -5.23 -9.10 17.69
N GLU A 26 -5.09 -9.71 18.86
CA GLU A 26 -5.89 -10.85 19.31
C GLU A 26 -7.38 -10.52 19.46
N LYS A 27 -7.74 -9.23 19.64
CA LYS A 27 -9.12 -8.76 19.84
C LYS A 27 -9.90 -8.58 18.53
N TYR A 28 -9.23 -8.65 17.39
CA TYR A 28 -9.81 -8.32 16.07
C TYR A 28 -9.65 -9.49 15.09
N ASP A 29 -10.61 -9.62 14.18
CA ASP A 29 -10.52 -10.59 13.07
C ASP A 29 -9.57 -10.08 11.99
N TYR A 30 -9.62 -8.78 11.69
CA TYR A 30 -8.79 -8.13 10.68
C TYR A 30 -8.26 -6.79 11.17
N ILE A 31 -7.07 -6.44 10.71
CA ILE A 31 -6.47 -5.11 10.83
C ILE A 31 -6.23 -4.61 9.42
N VAL A 32 -6.80 -3.46 9.09
CA VAL A 32 -6.76 -2.93 7.72
C VAL A 32 -6.05 -1.58 7.69
N SER A 33 -5.27 -1.39 6.65
CA SER A 33 -4.63 -0.11 6.35
C SER A 33 -4.81 0.23 4.88
N ALA A 34 -5.14 1.49 4.60
CA ALA A 34 -5.18 2.05 3.24
C ALA A 34 -3.79 2.53 2.76
N CYS A 35 -2.74 2.29 3.54
CA CYS A 35 -1.37 2.67 3.20
C CYS A 35 -0.50 1.42 3.02
N PRO A 36 -0.08 1.08 1.80
CA PRO A 36 0.76 -0.09 1.54
C PRO A 36 2.06 -0.11 2.33
N THR A 37 2.69 1.05 2.51
CA THR A 37 3.92 1.18 3.31
C THR A 37 3.67 0.84 4.78
N CYS A 38 2.53 1.27 5.33
CA CYS A 38 2.16 0.93 6.71
C CYS A 38 1.81 -0.55 6.83
N THR A 39 1.02 -1.09 5.92
CA THR A 39 0.67 -2.52 5.88
C THR A 39 1.93 -3.40 5.84
N HIS A 40 2.86 -3.09 4.95
CA HIS A 40 4.14 -3.79 4.84
C HIS A 40 4.93 -3.69 6.15
N ALA A 41 5.10 -2.49 6.70
CA ALA A 41 5.86 -2.28 7.94
C ALA A 41 5.26 -3.04 9.14
N LEU A 42 3.93 -3.07 9.29
CA LEU A 42 3.26 -3.83 10.35
C LEU A 42 3.51 -5.33 10.22
N ARG A 43 3.49 -5.85 9.00
CA ARG A 43 3.74 -7.26 8.71
C ARG A 43 5.20 -7.68 8.93
N ASP A 44 6.14 -6.73 8.85
CA ASP A 44 7.57 -6.99 9.03
C ASP A 44 8.04 -6.84 10.47
N TYR A 45 7.16 -6.52 11.42
CA TYR A 45 7.52 -6.46 12.84
C TYR A 45 8.07 -7.79 13.37
N VAL A 46 7.71 -8.92 12.79
CA VAL A 46 8.28 -10.23 13.11
C VAL A 46 9.81 -10.27 13.03
N ASP A 47 10.41 -9.46 12.16
CA ASP A 47 11.85 -9.43 11.96
C ASP A 47 12.61 -8.78 13.13
N PHE A 48 11.95 -7.92 13.92
CA PHE A 48 12.54 -7.27 15.08
C PHE A 48 12.57 -8.15 16.35
N PHE A 49 11.76 -9.20 16.39
CA PHE A 49 11.52 -9.95 17.64
C PHE A 49 11.88 -11.44 17.54
N LYS A 50 12.76 -11.80 16.62
CA LYS A 50 13.18 -13.22 16.43
C LYS A 50 13.77 -13.86 17.70
N ASP A 51 14.39 -13.05 18.55
CA ASP A 51 15.01 -13.47 19.80
C ASP A 51 14.11 -13.27 21.04
N ASP A 52 12.87 -12.82 20.84
CA ASP A 52 11.89 -12.58 21.90
C ASP A 52 10.57 -13.35 21.58
N PRO A 53 10.38 -14.56 22.14
CA PRO A 53 9.25 -15.42 21.80
C PRO A 53 7.87 -14.82 22.11
N GLU A 54 7.75 -13.98 23.15
CA GLU A 54 6.48 -13.34 23.51
C GLU A 54 6.12 -12.28 22.49
N MET A 55 7.05 -11.37 22.19
CA MET A 55 6.84 -10.32 21.21
C MET A 55 6.72 -10.86 19.78
N LEU A 56 7.46 -11.91 19.45
CA LEU A 56 7.35 -12.59 18.17
C LEU A 56 5.95 -13.15 17.96
N LYS A 57 5.37 -13.80 18.96
CA LYS A 57 3.98 -14.31 18.88
C LYS A 57 2.98 -13.19 18.61
N LYS A 58 3.09 -12.04 19.29
CA LYS A 58 2.24 -10.86 19.03
C LYS A 58 2.43 -10.33 17.60
N ALA A 59 3.67 -10.29 17.12
CA ALA A 59 3.99 -9.83 15.77
C ALA A 59 3.45 -10.79 14.69
N GLU A 60 3.53 -12.10 14.91
CA GLU A 60 2.94 -13.11 14.02
C GLU A 60 1.41 -13.02 13.97
N GLU A 61 0.76 -12.82 15.11
CA GLU A 61 -0.67 -12.59 15.20
C GLU A 61 -1.06 -11.32 14.41
N LEU A 62 -0.37 -10.20 14.64
CA LEU A 62 -0.58 -8.96 13.89
C LEU A 62 -0.38 -9.19 12.39
N ARG A 63 0.72 -9.86 11.99
CA ARG A 63 1.03 -10.15 10.58
C ARG A 63 -0.07 -10.94 9.90
N SER A 64 -0.60 -11.96 10.58
CA SER A 64 -1.63 -12.85 10.01
C SER A 64 -2.95 -12.14 9.74
N LYS A 65 -3.26 -11.11 10.52
CA LYS A 65 -4.52 -10.34 10.46
C LYS A 65 -4.41 -9.00 9.73
N THR A 66 -3.19 -8.54 9.40
CA THR A 66 -2.97 -7.25 8.74
C THR A 66 -3.08 -7.39 7.24
N PHE A 67 -4.00 -6.62 6.66
CA PHE A 67 -4.28 -6.59 5.22
C PHE A 67 -4.27 -5.16 4.68
N ASP A 68 -3.90 -5.05 3.41
CA ASP A 68 -4.22 -3.87 2.61
C ASP A 68 -5.74 -3.79 2.39
N PHE A 69 -6.25 -2.57 2.24
CA PHE A 69 -7.69 -2.32 2.06
C PHE A 69 -8.26 -3.07 0.84
N CYS A 70 -7.63 -2.93 -0.32
CA CYS A 70 -8.12 -3.56 -1.55
C CYS A 70 -8.09 -5.08 -1.44
N LYS A 71 -7.03 -5.63 -0.83
CA LYS A 71 -6.92 -7.07 -0.57
C LYS A 71 -8.03 -7.56 0.33
N LEU A 72 -8.28 -6.88 1.45
CA LEU A 72 -9.33 -7.29 2.38
C LEU A 72 -10.72 -7.21 1.74
N VAL A 73 -11.05 -6.11 1.06
CA VAL A 73 -12.35 -5.94 0.40
C VAL A 73 -12.57 -7.03 -0.64
N SER A 74 -11.57 -7.36 -1.44
CA SER A 74 -11.66 -8.46 -2.41
C SER A 74 -11.89 -9.81 -1.72
N MET A 75 -11.20 -10.09 -0.62
CA MET A 75 -11.39 -11.32 0.17
C MET A 75 -12.79 -11.43 0.78
N LEU A 76 -13.41 -10.31 1.13
CA LEU A 76 -14.75 -10.26 1.72
C LEU A 76 -15.88 -10.26 0.67
N GLY A 77 -15.56 -10.42 -0.60
CA GLY A 77 -16.55 -10.53 -1.69
C GLY A 77 -16.73 -9.26 -2.53
N GLY A 78 -15.83 -8.29 -2.39
CA GLY A 78 -15.82 -7.07 -3.20
C GLY A 78 -16.64 -5.92 -2.61
N LEU A 79 -16.86 -4.89 -3.43
CA LEU A 79 -17.61 -3.70 -3.02
C LEU A 79 -19.12 -3.98 -3.04
N PRO A 80 -19.88 -3.42 -2.08
CA PRO A 80 -21.34 -3.42 -2.16
C PRO A 80 -21.80 -2.56 -3.35
N ASP A 81 -23.02 -2.83 -3.82
CA ASP A 81 -23.65 -1.94 -4.83
C ASP A 81 -23.90 -0.57 -4.20
N THR A 82 -23.20 0.46 -4.67
CA THR A 82 -23.26 1.84 -4.16
C THR A 82 -24.19 2.74 -4.99
N GLY A 83 -24.98 2.18 -5.91
CA GLY A 83 -25.93 2.93 -6.75
C GLY A 83 -25.38 3.29 -8.13
N ASP A 84 -25.92 4.35 -8.72
CA ASP A 84 -25.58 4.78 -10.08
C ASP A 84 -24.25 5.55 -10.07
N GLY A 85 -23.18 4.97 -10.49
CA GLY A 85 -21.86 5.60 -10.51
C GLY A 85 -21.78 6.84 -11.40
N VAL A 86 -20.78 7.68 -11.19
CA VAL A 86 -20.45 8.80 -12.09
C VAL A 86 -19.56 8.29 -13.20
N PRO A 87 -19.90 8.46 -14.49
CA PRO A 87 -19.05 8.06 -15.59
C PRO A 87 -17.70 8.77 -15.54
N MET A 88 -16.59 7.99 -15.46
CA MET A 88 -15.25 8.53 -15.48
C MET A 88 -14.24 7.50 -15.98
N LYS A 89 -13.21 7.99 -16.65
CA LYS A 89 -12.06 7.21 -17.07
C LYS A 89 -10.99 7.27 -15.98
N VAL A 90 -10.59 6.13 -15.46
CA VAL A 90 -9.63 6.03 -14.36
C VAL A 90 -8.43 5.25 -14.84
N THR A 91 -7.23 5.76 -14.61
CA THR A 91 -6.00 4.97 -14.70
C THR A 91 -5.48 4.67 -13.30
N TYR A 92 -4.67 3.63 -13.15
CA TYR A 92 -4.18 3.20 -11.85
C TYR A 92 -2.65 3.14 -11.84
N HIS A 93 -2.04 3.71 -10.78
CA HIS A 93 -0.61 3.59 -10.51
C HIS A 93 -0.36 2.49 -9.48
N ASP A 94 0.36 1.44 -9.87
CA ASP A 94 0.79 0.38 -8.95
C ASP A 94 1.87 0.90 -8.00
N SER A 95 1.51 1.09 -6.73
CA SER A 95 2.49 1.50 -5.74
C SER A 95 3.52 0.40 -5.48
N CYS A 96 4.79 0.79 -5.29
CA CYS A 96 5.89 -0.17 -5.14
C CYS A 96 5.68 -1.12 -3.96
N HIS A 97 5.19 -0.62 -2.83
CA HIS A 97 4.96 -1.43 -1.63
C HIS A 97 3.82 -2.43 -1.83
N LEU A 98 2.73 -2.00 -2.46
CA LEU A 98 1.59 -2.86 -2.70
C LEU A 98 1.92 -3.98 -3.68
N ASN A 99 2.50 -3.61 -4.82
CA ASN A 99 2.84 -4.54 -5.89
C ASN A 99 3.99 -5.49 -5.46
N ARG A 100 5.16 -4.93 -5.11
CA ARG A 100 6.39 -5.72 -4.98
C ARG A 100 6.54 -6.42 -3.64
N TYR A 101 6.04 -5.82 -2.55
CA TYR A 101 6.19 -6.38 -1.21
C TYR A 101 4.94 -7.11 -0.72
N LEU A 102 3.75 -6.59 -1.00
CA LEU A 102 2.50 -7.21 -0.56
C LEU A 102 1.89 -8.15 -1.61
N GLY A 103 2.34 -8.09 -2.87
CA GLY A 103 1.86 -8.94 -3.94
C GLY A 103 0.39 -8.70 -4.32
N VAL A 104 -0.13 -7.52 -4.01
CA VAL A 104 -1.50 -7.10 -4.33
C VAL A 104 -1.45 -6.30 -5.63
N THR A 105 -1.97 -6.87 -6.71
CA THR A 105 -1.82 -6.30 -8.07
C THR A 105 -3.10 -6.35 -8.90
N LYS A 106 -3.99 -7.28 -8.58
CA LYS A 106 -5.25 -7.53 -9.33
C LYS A 106 -6.45 -6.93 -8.63
N GLU A 107 -6.43 -6.95 -7.32
CA GLU A 107 -7.55 -6.62 -6.46
C GLU A 107 -8.04 -5.18 -6.69
N GLN A 108 -7.13 -4.22 -6.84
CA GLN A 108 -7.47 -2.82 -7.13
C GLN A 108 -8.19 -2.68 -8.47
N ARG A 109 -7.68 -3.39 -9.50
CA ARG A 109 -8.28 -3.38 -10.84
C ARG A 109 -9.64 -4.05 -10.87
N GLU A 110 -9.81 -5.11 -10.12
CA GLU A 110 -11.09 -5.80 -9.97
C GLU A 110 -12.11 -4.89 -9.29
N LEU A 111 -11.71 -4.19 -8.22
CA LEU A 111 -12.56 -3.24 -7.52
C LEU A 111 -12.91 -2.03 -8.38
N LEU A 112 -11.94 -1.46 -9.11
CA LEU A 112 -12.18 -0.35 -10.04
C LEU A 112 -13.17 -0.76 -11.15
N LYS A 113 -12.98 -1.93 -11.76
CA LYS A 113 -13.88 -2.46 -12.80
C LYS A 113 -15.28 -2.80 -12.27
N ALA A 114 -15.39 -3.18 -10.99
CA ALA A 114 -16.67 -3.44 -10.33
C ALA A 114 -17.39 -2.16 -9.93
N THR A 115 -16.70 -1.01 -9.89
CA THR A 115 -17.30 0.28 -9.54
C THR A 115 -18.10 0.81 -10.71
N LYS A 116 -19.40 1.05 -10.51
CA LYS A 116 -20.31 1.57 -11.55
C LYS A 116 -19.83 2.94 -12.07
N GLY A 117 -19.86 3.10 -13.39
CA GLY A 117 -19.44 4.32 -14.07
C GLY A 117 -17.94 4.44 -14.28
N VAL A 118 -17.12 3.57 -13.72
CA VAL A 118 -15.67 3.58 -13.92
C VAL A 118 -15.28 2.78 -15.16
N GLU A 119 -14.55 3.43 -16.07
CA GLU A 119 -13.83 2.80 -17.18
C GLU A 119 -12.34 2.79 -16.83
N LEU A 120 -11.79 1.60 -16.55
CA LEU A 120 -10.36 1.47 -16.26
C LEU A 120 -9.54 1.49 -17.55
N ILE A 121 -8.66 2.48 -17.67
CA ILE A 121 -7.70 2.63 -18.78
C ILE A 121 -6.30 2.46 -18.20
N GLU A 122 -5.61 1.39 -18.59
CA GLU A 122 -4.23 1.15 -18.13
C GLU A 122 -3.26 2.15 -18.77
N MET A 123 -2.46 2.80 -17.93
CA MET A 123 -1.32 3.58 -18.43
C MET A 123 -0.17 2.67 -18.83
N HIS A 124 0.68 3.13 -19.72
CA HIS A 124 1.97 2.48 -19.99
C HIS A 124 2.85 2.51 -18.75
N ASP A 125 3.57 1.42 -18.46
CA ASP A 125 4.46 1.30 -17.29
C ASP A 125 3.77 1.66 -15.95
N CYS A 126 2.57 1.14 -15.73
CA CYS A 126 1.79 1.41 -14.52
C CYS A 126 2.53 1.06 -13.21
N ASP A 127 3.39 0.03 -13.23
CA ASP A 127 4.21 -0.46 -12.12
C ASP A 127 5.60 0.20 -12.01
N LYS A 128 5.96 1.11 -12.94
CA LYS A 128 7.22 1.85 -12.91
C LYS A 128 7.20 2.86 -11.75
N CYS A 129 8.35 3.02 -11.12
CA CYS A 129 8.52 3.95 -10.00
C CYS A 129 8.04 5.36 -10.37
N CYS A 130 7.36 6.03 -9.43
CA CYS A 130 6.93 7.42 -9.58
C CYS A 130 8.00 8.46 -9.12
N GLY A 131 9.15 7.98 -8.63
CA GLY A 131 10.22 8.85 -8.16
C GLY A 131 10.05 9.37 -6.73
N PHE A 132 8.90 9.18 -6.08
CA PHE A 132 8.65 9.77 -4.76
C PHE A 132 9.61 9.25 -3.68
N GLY A 133 9.60 7.93 -3.41
CA GLY A 133 10.51 7.28 -2.44
C GLY A 133 10.58 7.93 -1.06
N GLY A 134 9.53 8.62 -0.61
CA GLY A 134 9.50 9.34 0.67
C GLY A 134 10.58 10.42 0.74
N SER A 135 11.60 10.23 1.60
CA SER A 135 12.71 11.18 1.74
C SER A 135 13.60 11.34 0.49
N TYR A 136 13.52 10.39 -0.45
CA TYR A 136 14.33 10.41 -1.68
C TYR A 136 14.03 11.64 -2.54
N SER A 137 12.76 11.96 -2.76
CA SER A 137 12.36 13.12 -3.57
C SER A 137 12.81 14.46 -2.97
N VAL A 138 12.99 14.52 -1.63
CA VAL A 138 13.47 15.70 -0.94
C VAL A 138 15.00 15.80 -0.96
N LYS A 139 15.69 14.66 -0.79
CA LYS A 139 17.17 14.61 -0.73
C LYS A 139 17.82 14.63 -2.12
N PHE A 140 17.14 14.09 -3.12
CA PHE A 140 17.68 13.93 -4.48
C PHE A 140 16.66 14.40 -5.53
N PRO A 141 16.20 15.67 -5.47
CA PRO A 141 15.14 16.17 -6.36
C PRO A 141 15.52 16.12 -7.83
N GLU A 142 16.79 16.32 -8.17
CA GLU A 142 17.32 16.26 -9.54
C GLU A 142 17.24 14.83 -10.13
N MET A 143 17.22 13.80 -9.30
CA MET A 143 17.05 12.41 -9.75
C MET A 143 15.58 12.00 -9.72
N SER A 144 14.82 12.50 -8.76
CA SER A 144 13.41 12.19 -8.58
C SER A 144 12.54 12.81 -9.68
N ALA A 145 12.81 14.07 -10.04
CA ALA A 145 11.98 14.83 -10.95
C ALA A 145 11.87 14.20 -12.37
N PRO A 146 12.95 13.73 -13.02
CA PRO A 146 12.83 13.06 -14.32
C PRO A 146 12.00 11.76 -14.26
N ILE A 147 12.09 10.99 -13.15
CA ILE A 147 11.31 9.78 -12.96
C ILE A 147 9.81 10.13 -12.82
N LEU A 148 9.50 11.18 -12.07
CA LEU A 148 8.14 11.68 -11.92
C LEU A 148 7.59 12.19 -13.26
N GLU A 149 8.38 12.94 -14.03
CA GLU A 149 7.99 13.47 -15.34
C GLU A 149 7.60 12.35 -16.29
N GLU A 150 8.38 11.29 -16.35
CA GLU A 150 8.05 10.11 -17.17
C GLU A 150 6.72 9.47 -16.71
N LYS A 151 6.51 9.32 -15.41
CA LYS A 151 5.25 8.80 -14.86
C LYS A 151 4.06 9.69 -15.21
N ILE A 152 4.19 11.00 -15.08
CA ILE A 152 3.14 11.97 -15.44
C ILE A 152 2.82 11.89 -16.93
N ASN A 153 3.84 11.78 -17.78
CA ASN A 153 3.64 11.64 -19.22
C ASN A 153 2.84 10.37 -19.57
N ASN A 154 3.11 9.25 -18.90
CA ASN A 154 2.34 8.01 -19.07
C ASN A 154 0.88 8.15 -18.57
N ILE A 155 0.66 8.85 -17.44
CA ILE A 155 -0.68 9.16 -16.96
C ILE A 155 -1.44 10.01 -17.98
N VAL A 156 -0.87 11.11 -18.45
CA VAL A 156 -1.49 11.98 -19.44
C VAL A 156 -1.78 11.25 -20.75
N ALA A 157 -0.83 10.45 -21.24
CA ALA A 157 -0.98 9.67 -22.45
C ALA A 157 -2.08 8.61 -22.38
N SER A 158 -2.48 8.17 -21.17
CA SER A 158 -3.59 7.22 -20.99
C SER A 158 -4.95 7.81 -21.40
N GLY A 159 -5.09 9.13 -21.40
CA GLY A 159 -6.37 9.82 -21.64
C GLY A 159 -7.40 9.61 -20.54
N ALA A 160 -6.99 9.20 -19.34
CA ALA A 160 -7.88 9.07 -18.19
C ALA A 160 -8.19 10.44 -17.58
N ASP A 161 -9.39 10.56 -16.97
CA ASP A 161 -9.83 11.77 -16.26
C ASP A 161 -9.19 11.85 -14.86
N VAL A 162 -8.94 10.68 -14.26
CA VAL A 162 -8.45 10.53 -12.88
C VAL A 162 -7.38 9.46 -12.81
N VAL A 163 -6.38 9.66 -11.95
CA VAL A 163 -5.45 8.62 -11.54
C VAL A 163 -5.78 8.14 -10.14
N ALA A 164 -6.00 6.84 -10.00
CA ALA A 164 -6.13 6.19 -8.70
C ALA A 164 -4.76 5.72 -8.21
N VAL A 165 -4.50 5.89 -6.93
CA VAL A 165 -3.26 5.51 -6.23
C VAL A 165 -3.60 4.97 -4.83
N ASP A 166 -2.65 4.25 -4.21
CA ASP A 166 -2.71 3.78 -2.82
C ASP A 166 -1.94 4.71 -1.88
#